data_5c1ec97502e57012264e38fcfc3a7d02
#
_entry.id   5c1ec97502e57012264e38fcfc3a7d02
#
_cell.length_a   1.000
_cell.length_b   1.000
_cell.length_c   1.000
_cell.angle_alpha   90.00
_cell.angle_beta   90.00
_cell.angle_gamma   90.00
#
_symmetry.space_group_name_H-M   'P 1'
#
loop_
_entity.id
_entity.type
_entity.pdbx_description
1 polymer ?
#
loop_
_entity_poly.entity_id
_entity_poly.type
_entity_poly.pdbx_seq_one_letter_code
_entity_poly.pdbx_strand_id
1 'polypeptide(L)'
;MEKINHFIELTRIKRPIGYMLLFWPCVWGLTIAYDFSNNIQIFLKYGVLFLCGSILMRSAGCIINDIVDKDFDAKVSRTKTRPIASGKISVKHGLLYSVFLCLIAFLVLIQFNMFTIILAMCSMPLAFSYPYMKRFTYWPQLFLG
;
A
#
# COMPACT_ATOMS: atom_id res chain seq x y z
N MET A 1 6.36 -13.16 -20.12
CA MET A 1 4.98 -13.16 -19.55
C MET A 1 4.94 -13.62 -18.09
N GLU A 2 5.68 -14.64 -17.69
CA GLU A 2 5.68 -15.14 -16.28
C GLU A 2 6.05 -14.09 -15.23
N LYS A 3 7.12 -13.30 -15.47
CA LYS A 3 7.56 -12.25 -14.52
C LYS A 3 6.47 -11.21 -14.23
N ILE A 4 5.71 -10.82 -15.27
CA ILE A 4 4.59 -9.88 -15.14
C ILE A 4 3.46 -10.48 -14.30
N ASN A 5 3.13 -11.76 -14.54
CA ASN A 5 2.11 -12.46 -13.77
C ASN A 5 2.49 -12.57 -12.28
N HIS A 6 3.76 -12.89 -11.98
CA HIS A 6 4.26 -12.93 -10.61
C HIS A 6 4.22 -11.54 -9.93
N PHE A 7 4.53 -10.46 -10.68
CA PHE A 7 4.41 -9.09 -10.17
C PHE A 7 2.94 -8.73 -9.86
N ILE A 8 2.01 -9.04 -10.76
CA ILE A 8 0.57 -8.81 -10.55
C ILE A 8 0.04 -9.60 -9.35
N GLU A 9 0.52 -10.83 -9.16
CA GLU A 9 0.15 -11.66 -8.02
C GLU A 9 0.71 -11.08 -6.71
N LEU A 10 1.96 -10.63 -6.72
CA LEU A 10 2.67 -10.05 -5.59
C LEU A 10 2.03 -8.75 -5.11
N THR A 11 1.67 -7.86 -6.05
CA THR A 11 1.01 -6.57 -5.76
C THR A 11 -0.46 -6.72 -5.37
N ARG A 12 -1.05 -7.88 -5.62
CA ARG A 12 -2.49 -8.15 -5.37
C ARG A 12 -3.44 -7.16 -6.04
N ILE A 13 -3.02 -6.51 -7.13
CA ILE A 13 -3.80 -5.48 -7.82
C ILE A 13 -5.15 -6.00 -8.33
N LYS A 14 -5.26 -7.30 -8.62
CA LYS A 14 -6.53 -7.96 -9.00
C LYS A 14 -7.54 -8.07 -7.85
N ARG A 15 -7.16 -7.69 -6.62
CA ARG A 15 -8.03 -7.72 -5.45
C ARG A 15 -8.39 -6.30 -5.01
N PRO A 16 -9.44 -5.69 -5.60
CA PRO A 16 -9.75 -4.27 -5.41
C PRO A 16 -10.07 -3.88 -3.97
N ILE A 17 -10.64 -4.78 -3.19
CA ILE A 17 -11.00 -4.53 -1.79
C ILE A 17 -9.82 -3.94 -1.00
N GLY A 18 -8.59 -4.43 -1.23
CA GLY A 18 -7.43 -4.00 -0.45
C GLY A 18 -7.08 -2.53 -0.63
N TYR A 19 -7.02 -2.02 -1.86
CA TYR A 19 -6.72 -0.60 -2.09
C TYR A 19 -7.95 0.31 -1.94
N MET A 20 -9.15 -0.23 -2.12
CA MET A 20 -10.38 0.51 -1.86
C MET A 20 -10.55 0.86 -0.38
N LEU A 21 -10.13 -0.03 0.54
CA LEU A 21 -10.12 0.25 1.98
C LEU A 21 -9.21 1.43 2.36
N LEU A 22 -8.12 1.67 1.61
CA LEU A 22 -7.29 2.86 1.78
C LEU A 22 -7.90 4.09 1.10
N PHE A 23 -8.55 3.89 -0.04
CA PHE A 23 -9.10 4.96 -0.85
C PHE A 23 -10.33 5.64 -0.24
N TRP A 24 -11.29 4.86 0.28
CA TRP A 24 -12.54 5.41 0.80
C TRP A 24 -12.38 6.43 1.93
N PRO A 25 -11.54 6.21 2.96
CA PRO A 25 -11.29 7.23 3.98
C PRO A 25 -10.72 8.54 3.39
N CYS A 26 -9.87 8.45 2.37
CA CYS A 26 -9.35 9.62 1.66
C CYS A 26 -10.47 10.39 0.94
N VAL A 27 -11.39 9.66 0.29
CA VAL A 27 -12.57 10.28 -0.37
C VAL A 27 -13.47 10.96 0.65
N TRP A 28 -13.74 10.33 1.79
CA TRP A 28 -14.54 10.94 2.86
C TRP A 28 -13.87 12.22 3.37
N GLY A 29 -12.57 12.19 3.66
CA GLY A 29 -11.83 13.38 4.07
C GLY A 29 -11.86 14.47 3.01
N LEU A 30 -11.67 14.11 1.73
CA LEU A 30 -11.76 15.03 0.61
C LEU A 30 -13.16 15.66 0.49
N THR A 31 -14.22 14.86 0.65
CA THR A 31 -15.61 15.33 0.56
C THR A 31 -15.95 16.30 1.68
N ILE A 32 -15.45 16.06 2.89
CA ILE A 32 -15.66 16.94 4.05
C ILE A 32 -14.91 18.27 3.87
N ALA A 33 -13.69 18.21 3.32
CA ALA A 33 -12.85 19.38 3.15
C ALA A 33 -13.19 20.21 1.89
N TYR A 34 -13.95 19.64 0.95
CA TYR A 34 -14.24 20.29 -0.32
C TYR A 34 -15.45 21.22 -0.23
N ASP A 35 -15.24 22.46 -0.64
CA ASP A 35 -16.34 23.40 -0.86
C ASP A 35 -16.92 23.20 -2.27
N PHE A 36 -18.17 22.71 -2.35
CA PHE A 36 -18.86 22.41 -3.61
C PHE A 36 -19.20 23.65 -4.44
N SER A 37 -18.96 24.86 -3.94
CA SER A 37 -18.96 26.09 -4.75
C SER A 37 -17.73 26.21 -5.65
N ASN A 38 -16.68 25.45 -5.36
CA ASN A 38 -15.44 25.43 -6.13
C ASN A 38 -15.51 24.53 -7.37
N ASN A 39 -14.48 24.63 -8.20
CA ASN A 39 -14.36 23.85 -9.43
C ASN A 39 -14.25 22.36 -9.16
N ILE A 40 -15.23 21.57 -9.61
CA ILE A 40 -15.29 20.11 -9.49
C ILE A 40 -14.03 19.41 -10.05
N GLN A 41 -13.31 20.02 -10.97
CA GLN A 41 -12.07 19.45 -11.52
C GLN A 41 -11.00 19.27 -10.44
N ILE A 42 -10.96 20.16 -9.45
CA ILE A 42 -10.02 20.04 -8.32
C ILE A 42 -10.36 18.81 -7.48
N PHE A 43 -11.63 18.60 -7.19
CA PHE A 43 -12.10 17.40 -6.47
C PHE A 43 -11.72 16.11 -7.21
N LEU A 44 -12.00 16.06 -8.50
CA LEU A 44 -11.67 14.91 -9.35
C LEU A 44 -10.16 14.67 -9.42
N LYS A 45 -9.36 15.73 -9.56
CA LYS A 45 -7.90 15.64 -9.55
C LYS A 45 -7.40 14.96 -8.27
N TYR A 46 -7.79 15.45 -7.10
CA TYR A 46 -7.37 14.86 -5.83
C TYR A 46 -7.93 13.45 -5.63
N GLY A 47 -9.15 13.17 -6.07
CA GLY A 47 -9.72 11.83 -6.07
C GLY A 47 -8.88 10.83 -6.85
N VAL A 48 -8.44 11.19 -8.06
CA VAL A 48 -7.55 10.35 -8.87
C VAL A 48 -6.18 10.17 -8.21
N LEU A 49 -5.59 11.23 -7.65
CA LEU A 49 -4.31 11.15 -6.94
C LEU A 49 -4.40 10.21 -5.73
N PHE A 50 -5.46 10.29 -4.92
CA PHE A 50 -5.71 9.38 -3.80
C PHE A 50 -5.90 7.94 -4.26
N LEU A 51 -6.62 7.70 -5.36
CA LEU A 51 -6.78 6.36 -5.92
C LEU A 51 -5.43 5.77 -6.35
N CYS A 52 -4.64 6.52 -7.10
CA CYS A 52 -3.29 6.10 -7.53
C CYS A 52 -2.40 5.81 -6.32
N GLY A 53 -2.36 6.71 -5.34
CA GLY A 53 -1.60 6.54 -4.11
C GLY A 53 -2.02 5.29 -3.33
N SER A 54 -3.33 5.05 -3.21
CA SER A 54 -3.88 3.88 -2.53
C SER A 54 -3.48 2.57 -3.19
N ILE A 55 -3.53 2.49 -4.52
CA ILE A 55 -3.10 1.31 -5.30
C ILE A 55 -1.60 1.06 -5.09
N LEU A 56 -0.78 2.09 -5.23
CA LEU A 56 0.68 1.98 -5.11
C LEU A 56 1.11 1.57 -3.70
N MET A 57 0.62 2.28 -2.68
CA MET A 57 0.96 2.02 -1.29
C MET A 57 0.44 0.68 -0.80
N ARG A 58 -0.78 0.29 -1.20
CA ARG A 58 -1.29 -1.05 -0.90
C ARG A 58 -0.43 -2.13 -1.51
N SER A 59 -0.01 -1.95 -2.76
CA SER A 59 0.86 -2.90 -3.45
C SER A 59 2.22 -3.03 -2.77
N ALA A 60 2.87 -1.91 -2.44
CA ALA A 60 4.14 -1.89 -1.72
C ALA A 60 4.01 -2.57 -0.34
N GLY A 61 2.97 -2.24 0.42
CA GLY A 61 2.69 -2.84 1.73
C GLY A 61 2.45 -4.35 1.66
N CYS A 62 1.76 -4.85 0.61
CA CYS A 62 1.60 -6.29 0.39
C CYS A 62 2.94 -6.99 0.18
N ILE A 63 3.83 -6.41 -0.61
CA ILE A 63 5.16 -6.96 -0.89
C ILE A 63 5.99 -7.02 0.39
N ILE A 64 6.05 -5.94 1.17
CA ILE A 64 6.78 -5.91 2.45
C ILE A 64 6.21 -6.95 3.42
N ASN A 65 4.87 -7.05 3.51
CA ASN A 65 4.25 -8.06 4.36
C ASN A 65 4.63 -9.50 3.93
N ASP A 66 4.63 -9.79 2.62
CA ASP A 66 5.02 -11.11 2.11
C ASP A 66 6.54 -11.40 2.32
N ILE A 67 7.40 -10.37 2.33
CA ILE A 67 8.81 -10.49 2.68
C ILE A 67 8.98 -10.85 4.16
N VAL A 68 8.31 -10.11 5.05
CA VAL A 68 8.40 -10.32 6.49
C VAL A 68 7.82 -11.67 6.90
N ASP A 69 6.70 -12.08 6.31
CA ASP A 69 5.99 -13.31 6.65
C ASP A 69 6.49 -14.54 5.84
N LYS A 70 7.56 -14.43 5.03
CA LYS A 70 8.04 -15.46 4.11
C LYS A 70 8.11 -16.86 4.73
N ASP A 71 8.75 -16.99 5.88
CA ASP A 71 9.00 -18.29 6.52
C ASP A 71 7.73 -18.89 7.15
N PHE A 72 6.79 -18.05 7.56
CA PHE A 72 5.47 -18.46 8.03
C PHE A 72 4.58 -18.86 6.86
N ASP A 73 4.54 -18.06 5.81
CA ASP A 73 3.75 -18.32 4.61
C ASP A 73 4.13 -19.63 3.94
N ALA A 74 5.41 -19.99 3.96
CA ALA A 74 5.89 -21.27 3.42
C ALA A 74 5.34 -22.51 4.16
N LYS A 75 4.97 -22.37 5.43
CA LYS A 75 4.45 -23.46 6.28
C LYS A 75 2.94 -23.61 6.19
N VAL A 76 2.22 -22.61 5.68
CA VAL A 76 0.75 -22.60 5.64
C VAL A 76 0.26 -22.97 4.24
N SER A 77 -0.60 -23.97 4.14
CA SER A 77 -1.11 -24.51 2.86
C SER A 77 -1.73 -23.46 1.95
N ARG A 78 -2.42 -22.45 2.52
CA ARG A 78 -3.07 -21.36 1.78
C ARG A 78 -2.09 -20.33 1.21
N THR A 79 -0.93 -20.15 1.83
CA THR A 79 0.01 -19.05 1.51
C THR A 79 1.34 -19.53 0.94
N LYS A 80 1.66 -20.83 1.02
CA LYS A 80 2.90 -21.42 0.50
C LYS A 80 3.13 -21.19 -1.00
N THR A 81 2.07 -20.93 -1.76
CA THR A 81 2.13 -20.66 -3.20
C THR A 81 2.46 -19.21 -3.56
N ARG A 82 2.48 -18.29 -2.56
CA ARG A 82 2.83 -16.89 -2.79
C ARG A 82 4.20 -16.75 -3.43
N PRO A 83 4.42 -15.79 -4.34
CA PRO A 83 5.66 -15.69 -5.12
C PRO A 83 6.94 -15.63 -4.29
N ILE A 84 6.93 -14.95 -3.14
CA ILE A 84 8.11 -14.86 -2.26
C ILE A 84 8.27 -16.11 -1.40
N ALA A 85 7.18 -16.64 -0.83
CA ALA A 85 7.20 -17.83 0.00
C ALA A 85 7.62 -19.08 -0.79
N SER A 86 7.18 -19.20 -2.05
CA SER A 86 7.52 -20.30 -2.97
C SER A 86 8.90 -20.16 -3.64
N GLY A 87 9.61 -19.03 -3.42
CA GLY A 87 10.90 -18.76 -4.05
C GLY A 87 10.86 -18.33 -5.51
N LYS A 88 9.67 -18.14 -6.12
CA LYS A 88 9.53 -17.66 -7.51
C LYS A 88 10.07 -16.24 -7.68
N ILE A 89 9.98 -15.41 -6.64
CA ILE A 89 10.59 -14.08 -6.56
C ILE A 89 11.50 -14.05 -5.34
N SER A 90 12.75 -13.63 -5.53
CA SER A 90 13.67 -13.45 -4.41
C SER A 90 13.28 -12.24 -3.55
N VAL A 91 13.62 -12.28 -2.27
CA VAL A 91 13.42 -11.16 -1.32
C VAL A 91 14.04 -9.87 -1.86
N LYS A 92 15.22 -9.93 -2.49
CA LYS A 92 15.88 -8.75 -3.08
C LYS A 92 15.04 -8.12 -4.20
N HIS A 93 14.47 -8.91 -5.10
CA HIS A 93 13.59 -8.40 -6.15
C HIS A 93 12.28 -7.88 -5.59
N GLY A 94 11.71 -8.55 -4.56
CA GLY A 94 10.53 -8.05 -3.86
C GLY A 94 10.78 -6.67 -3.25
N LEU A 95 11.91 -6.50 -2.54
CA LEU A 95 12.29 -5.22 -1.96
C LEU A 95 12.46 -4.13 -3.03
N LEU A 96 13.13 -4.46 -4.15
CA LEU A 96 13.30 -3.52 -5.26
C LEU A 96 11.95 -3.06 -5.83
N TYR A 97 11.00 -3.98 -6.03
CA TYR A 97 9.66 -3.64 -6.49
C TYR A 97 8.91 -2.75 -5.49
N SER A 98 9.03 -3.04 -4.19
CA SER A 98 8.40 -2.21 -3.15
C SER A 98 8.97 -0.80 -3.13
N VAL A 99 10.30 -0.64 -3.19
CA VAL A 99 10.96 0.67 -3.25
C VAL A 99 10.54 1.43 -4.50
N PHE A 100 10.49 0.78 -5.66
CA PHE A 100 10.03 1.40 -6.91
C PHE A 100 8.59 1.91 -6.81
N LEU A 101 7.68 1.11 -6.24
CA LEU A 101 6.29 1.53 -6.02
C LEU A 101 6.20 2.69 -5.04
N CYS A 102 7.00 2.71 -3.97
CA CYS A 102 7.07 3.82 -3.02
C CYS A 102 7.59 5.10 -3.68
N LEU A 103 8.58 5.01 -4.57
CA LEU A 103 9.07 6.18 -5.32
C LEU A 103 8.00 6.77 -6.23
N ILE A 104 7.24 5.93 -6.96
CA ILE A 104 6.11 6.41 -7.77
C ILE A 104 5.03 7.02 -6.87
N ALA A 105 4.71 6.38 -5.73
CA ALA A 105 3.75 6.93 -4.78
C ALA A 105 4.21 8.28 -4.21
N PHE A 106 5.50 8.48 -3.99
CA PHE A 106 6.07 9.75 -3.57
C PHE A 106 5.91 10.83 -4.65
N LEU A 107 6.09 10.50 -5.95
CA LEU A 107 5.81 11.44 -7.05
C LEU A 107 4.34 11.86 -7.11
N VAL A 108 3.42 10.97 -6.72
CA VAL A 108 2.00 11.32 -6.56
C VAL A 108 1.81 12.21 -5.33
N LEU A 109 2.47 11.90 -4.22
CA LEU A 109 2.34 12.62 -2.95
C LEU A 109 2.80 14.08 -3.05
N ILE A 110 3.89 14.38 -3.75
CA ILE A 110 4.40 15.76 -3.89
C ILE A 110 3.47 16.70 -4.65
N GLN A 111 2.38 16.19 -5.23
CA GLN A 111 1.34 17.01 -5.85
C GLN A 111 0.31 17.55 -4.86
N PHE A 112 0.39 17.16 -3.60
CA PHE A 112 -0.44 17.65 -2.50
C PHE A 112 0.24 18.85 -1.82
N ASN A 113 -0.48 19.47 -0.87
CA ASN A 113 0.08 20.54 -0.06
C ASN A 113 1.11 19.99 0.96
N MET A 114 1.95 20.88 1.49
CA MET A 114 3.03 20.53 2.40
C MET A 114 2.53 19.81 3.66
N PHE A 115 1.39 20.22 4.21
CA PHE A 115 0.79 19.59 5.38
C PHE A 115 0.46 18.10 5.12
N THR A 116 -0.17 17.81 3.97
CA THR A 116 -0.49 16.43 3.57
C THR A 116 0.78 15.60 3.35
N ILE A 117 1.82 16.19 2.76
CA ILE A 117 3.11 15.50 2.56
C ILE A 117 3.72 15.12 3.91
N ILE A 118 3.81 16.05 4.84
CA ILE A 118 4.37 15.81 6.17
C ILE A 118 3.55 14.73 6.90
N LEU A 119 2.23 14.84 6.90
CA LEU A 119 1.34 13.88 7.56
C LEU A 119 1.51 12.46 6.97
N ALA A 120 1.54 12.35 5.64
CA ALA A 120 1.76 11.08 4.95
C ALA A 120 3.14 10.49 5.28
N MET A 121 4.20 11.30 5.27
CA MET A 121 5.55 10.84 5.62
C MET A 121 5.62 10.38 7.09
N CYS A 122 4.96 11.07 8.02
CA CYS A 122 4.90 10.67 9.42
C CYS A 122 4.11 9.36 9.63
N SER A 123 3.14 9.03 8.78
CA SER A 123 2.39 7.78 8.86
C SER A 123 3.15 6.56 8.33
N MET A 124 4.17 6.75 7.48
CA MET A 124 4.95 5.67 6.86
C MET A 124 5.63 4.73 7.88
N PRO A 125 6.33 5.22 8.93
CA PRO A 125 6.93 4.35 9.92
C PRO A 125 5.91 3.44 10.61
N LEU A 126 4.71 3.95 10.91
CA LEU A 126 3.62 3.17 11.50
C LEU A 126 3.13 2.07 10.55
N ALA A 127 2.89 2.41 9.28
CA ALA A 127 2.44 1.46 8.27
C ALA A 127 3.46 0.33 8.02
N PHE A 128 4.75 0.64 7.97
CA PHE A 128 5.81 -0.36 7.77
C PHE A 128 6.19 -1.14 9.03
N SER A 129 5.92 -0.62 10.23
CA SER A 129 6.12 -1.36 11.47
C SER A 129 5.03 -2.41 11.73
N TYR A 130 3.83 -2.24 11.17
CA TYR A 130 2.70 -3.14 11.38
C TYR A 130 2.99 -4.65 11.17
N PRO A 131 3.69 -5.10 10.11
CA PRO A 131 4.00 -6.51 9.92
C PRO A 131 4.81 -7.12 11.06
N TYR A 132 5.66 -6.31 11.72
CA TYR A 132 6.46 -6.73 12.86
C TYR A 132 5.63 -6.75 14.15
N MET A 133 4.74 -5.77 14.33
CA MET A 133 3.91 -5.63 15.53
C MET A 133 2.98 -6.82 15.75
N LYS A 134 2.53 -7.52 14.71
CA LYS A 134 1.79 -8.79 14.83
C LYS A 134 2.49 -9.85 15.69
N ARG A 135 3.82 -9.74 15.86
CA ARG A 135 4.63 -10.71 16.60
C ARG A 135 4.89 -10.29 18.05
N PHE A 136 4.73 -9.02 18.35
CA PHE A 136 5.08 -8.44 19.65
C PHE A 136 3.89 -8.05 20.50
N THR A 137 2.71 -7.84 19.87
CA THR A 137 1.53 -7.38 20.60
C THR A 137 0.26 -8.11 20.19
N TYR A 138 -0.66 -8.26 21.14
CA TYR A 138 -2.03 -8.76 20.88
C TYR A 138 -2.94 -7.70 20.24
N TRP A 139 -2.48 -6.44 20.16
CA TRP A 139 -3.22 -5.28 19.64
C TRP A 139 -2.55 -4.67 18.39
N PRO A 140 -2.26 -5.46 17.34
CA PRO A 140 -1.56 -4.94 16.17
C PRO A 140 -2.35 -3.84 15.45
N GLN A 141 -3.67 -3.81 15.61
CA GLN A 141 -4.54 -2.82 14.98
C GLN A 141 -4.32 -1.39 15.51
N LEU A 142 -3.81 -1.22 16.73
CA LEU A 142 -3.42 0.11 17.26
C LEU A 142 -2.39 0.83 16.39
N PHE A 143 -1.60 0.09 15.60
CA PHE A 143 -0.59 0.65 14.70
C PHE A 143 -1.13 1.00 13.31
N LEU A 144 -2.37 0.63 13.02
CA LEU A 144 -3.04 0.98 11.76
C LEU A 144 -4.02 2.16 11.91
N GLY A 145 -4.35 2.54 13.15
CA GLY A 145 -5.34 3.57 13.45
C GLY A 145 -6.73 3.03 13.74
#